data_ec7d790bd9c33f6c69eaab63b3043e91
#
_entry.id   ec7d790bd9c33f6c69eaab63b3043e91
#
_cell.length_a   1.000
_cell.length_b   1.000
_cell.length_c   1.000
_cell.angle_alpha   90.00
_cell.angle_beta   90.00
_cell.angle_gamma   90.00
#
_symmetry.space_group_name_H-M   'P 1'
#
loop_
_entity.id
_entity.type
_entity.pdbx_description
1 polymer ?
#
loop_
_entity_poly.entity_id
_entity_poly.type
_entity_poly.pdbx_seq_one_letter_code
_entity_poly.pdbx_strand_id
1 'polypeptide(L)'
;MTNYLLTSGLIATGLVLSACGEPAPTTEPAPKTETVSPIAADHFDLSHWNITVPTDRDANGKVDVIPVIEMPTYTHSDFFYTNEDGHMVFAAPNKALTTPNSSNTRSELRYMSRGSDTKIKTAAPGNNFALRSHPDAGEFASVGHRMEATVKVDHVARRAGNPDRPPAYSAVIGQIHAIKDKPQTGAFGYGNEPLKIYFKKYPNHDTGSVFWNYERNLAKEDPNRTDIAYPVWGNTWTNPADPGSAGIPLGQELSYVVNVYEDVMHLEFSTAGKPTKTFKINLADNVDANGDVDAKDNPLGYVGDAHYFKAGIYNQCSTKDAPGIWYAACPGTGVWETDKANGDYAQATFSRLVVTDAKPM
;
A
#
# COMPACT_ATOMS: atom_id res chain seq x y z
N MET A 1 -51.75 49.24 57.03
CA MET A 1 -51.64 49.69 58.44
C MET A 1 -50.20 49.62 58.82
N THR A 2 -49.61 50.77 58.86
CA THR A 2 -48.97 51.43 59.98
C THR A 2 -47.50 50.98 60.18
N ASN A 3 -46.61 51.82 59.71
CA ASN A 3 -45.47 52.51 60.32
C ASN A 3 -44.75 51.86 61.50
N TYR A 4 -43.39 51.85 61.49
CA TYR A 4 -42.60 52.94 62.12
C TYR A 4 -41.10 52.77 61.78
N LEU A 5 -40.50 53.92 61.44
CA LEU A 5 -39.06 54.23 61.48
C LEU A 5 -38.47 54.11 62.87
N LEU A 6 -37.21 53.80 62.99
CA LEU A 6 -36.28 54.49 63.92
C LEU A 6 -34.82 54.38 63.42
N THR A 7 -34.21 55.53 63.29
CA THR A 7 -32.84 55.90 63.05
C THR A 7 -31.99 55.84 64.31
N SER A 8 -30.72 55.47 64.18
CA SER A 8 -29.53 55.91 64.93
C SER A 8 -28.32 55.16 64.41
N GLY A 9 -27.34 55.68 63.91
CA GLY A 9 -26.44 56.78 64.28
C GLY A 9 -25.06 56.25 64.60
N LEU A 10 -24.10 56.43 63.64
CA LEU A 10 -22.62 56.56 63.70
C LEU A 10 -21.78 55.75 64.70
N ILE A 11 -20.71 55.15 64.18
CA ILE A 11 -19.33 55.59 64.38
C ILE A 11 -18.43 54.87 63.37
N ALA A 12 -17.64 55.64 62.56
CA ALA A 12 -16.63 55.12 61.67
C ALA A 12 -15.33 54.92 62.42
N THR A 13 -14.79 53.76 62.41
CA THR A 13 -13.40 53.49 62.74
C THR A 13 -12.72 52.84 61.51
N GLY A 14 -11.86 53.62 60.86
CA GLY A 14 -11.08 53.15 59.72
C GLY A 14 -10.03 52.15 60.14
N LEU A 15 -10.08 50.95 59.61
CA LEU A 15 -8.96 50.00 59.56
C LEU A 15 -8.40 50.04 58.16
N VAL A 16 -7.15 50.49 58.04
CA VAL A 16 -6.32 50.38 56.83
C VAL A 16 -5.83 48.94 56.77
N LEU A 17 -6.47 48.12 55.95
CA LEU A 17 -5.97 46.81 55.60
C LEU A 17 -5.01 46.97 54.43
N SER A 18 -3.71 46.76 54.72
CA SER A 18 -2.66 46.60 53.72
C SER A 18 -2.89 45.29 52.96
N ALA A 19 -3.41 45.37 51.74
CA ALA A 19 -3.52 44.23 50.85
C ALA A 19 -2.12 43.87 50.28
N CYS A 20 -1.52 42.81 50.82
CA CYS A 20 -0.45 42.10 50.11
C CYS A 20 -1.07 41.45 48.87
N GLY A 21 -0.82 42.03 47.68
CA GLY A 21 -1.22 41.39 46.42
C GLY A 21 -0.36 40.13 46.18
N GLU A 22 -1.03 38.99 46.16
CA GLU A 22 -0.40 37.77 45.63
C GLU A 22 -0.04 38.00 44.13
N PRO A 23 1.16 37.57 43.67
CA PRO A 23 1.48 37.63 42.27
C PRO A 23 0.53 36.72 41.48
N ALA A 24 -0.07 37.26 40.43
CA ALA A 24 -0.91 36.50 39.52
C ALA A 24 -0.17 35.24 39.02
N PRO A 25 -0.82 34.08 38.93
CA PRO A 25 -0.19 32.87 38.39
C PRO A 25 0.28 33.14 36.96
N THR A 26 1.58 33.00 36.74
CA THR A 26 2.17 32.98 35.41
C THR A 26 1.60 31.75 34.68
N THR A 27 0.66 31.96 33.77
CA THR A 27 0.21 30.92 32.83
C THR A 27 1.39 30.57 31.93
N GLU A 28 1.98 29.41 32.19
CA GLU A 28 2.94 28.79 31.28
C GLU A 28 2.27 28.67 29.91
N PRO A 29 2.90 29.11 28.79
CA PRO A 29 2.29 28.99 27.48
C PRO A 29 2.03 27.50 27.21
N ALA A 30 0.82 27.15 26.78
CA ALA A 30 0.47 25.81 26.40
C ALA A 30 1.49 25.27 25.39
N PRO A 31 1.91 24.01 25.50
CA PRO A 31 2.86 23.42 24.57
C PRO A 31 2.32 23.58 23.14
N LYS A 32 3.13 24.15 22.25
CA LYS A 32 2.81 24.25 20.84
C LYS A 32 2.70 22.81 20.33
N THR A 33 1.52 22.39 19.95
CA THR A 33 1.32 21.14 19.20
C THR A 33 2.04 21.35 17.88
N GLU A 34 3.18 20.70 17.68
CA GLU A 34 3.83 20.67 16.39
C GLU A 34 2.89 20.00 15.41
N THR A 35 2.51 20.69 14.35
CA THR A 35 1.68 20.11 13.28
C THR A 35 2.56 19.18 12.47
N VAL A 36 2.15 17.91 12.37
CA VAL A 36 2.85 16.91 11.55
C VAL A 36 2.83 17.36 10.09
N SER A 37 3.97 17.27 9.41
CA SER A 37 4.08 17.62 8.00
C SER A 37 3.20 16.67 7.15
N PRO A 38 2.41 17.19 6.21
CA PRO A 38 1.64 16.35 5.28
C PRO A 38 2.52 15.71 4.18
N ILE A 39 3.79 16.08 4.11
CA ILE A 39 4.75 15.59 3.10
C ILE A 39 5.36 14.27 3.59
N ALA A 40 5.11 13.19 2.85
CA ALA A 40 5.57 11.86 3.25
C ALA A 40 7.10 11.73 3.33
N ALA A 41 7.83 12.47 2.50
CA ALA A 41 9.31 12.47 2.50
C ALA A 41 9.95 13.07 3.77
N ASP A 42 9.17 13.80 4.59
CA ASP A 42 9.64 14.29 5.89
C ASP A 42 9.68 13.16 6.96
N HIS A 43 9.02 12.03 6.69
CA HIS A 43 8.88 10.91 7.61
C HIS A 43 9.45 9.59 7.07
N PHE A 44 9.60 9.47 5.73
CA PHE A 44 10.03 8.26 5.03
C PHE A 44 11.12 8.57 4.01
N ASP A 45 12.09 7.68 3.86
CA ASP A 45 13.04 7.78 2.75
C ASP A 45 12.36 7.42 1.42
N LEU A 46 11.98 8.43 0.67
CA LEU A 46 11.37 8.30 -0.65
C LEU A 46 12.35 8.63 -1.80
N SER A 47 13.65 8.72 -1.53
CA SER A 47 14.70 9.08 -2.50
C SER A 47 14.83 8.09 -3.68
N HIS A 48 14.27 6.89 -3.52
CA HIS A 48 14.24 5.83 -4.54
C HIS A 48 12.82 5.43 -4.95
N TRP A 49 11.83 6.29 -4.74
CA TRP A 49 10.46 5.96 -5.09
C TRP A 49 9.86 6.98 -6.05
N ASN A 50 9.15 6.52 -7.06
CA ASN A 50 8.15 7.31 -7.75
C ASN A 50 6.76 6.85 -7.30
N ILE A 51 5.71 7.64 -7.57
CA ILE A 51 4.34 7.26 -7.26
C ILE A 51 3.43 7.44 -8.46
N THR A 52 2.51 6.50 -8.67
CA THR A 52 1.35 6.67 -9.54
C THR A 52 0.15 7.03 -8.67
N VAL A 53 -0.52 8.14 -8.96
CA VAL A 53 -1.74 8.59 -8.27
C VAL A 53 -2.89 8.73 -9.26
N PRO A 54 -4.16 8.56 -8.83
CA PRO A 54 -5.32 8.49 -9.74
C PRO A 54 -5.80 9.89 -10.20
N THR A 55 -4.88 10.77 -10.58
CA THR A 55 -5.11 12.16 -11.00
C THR A 55 -4.56 12.42 -12.39
N ASP A 56 -4.88 13.58 -12.94
CA ASP A 56 -4.41 14.12 -14.22
C ASP A 56 -4.20 15.64 -14.03
N ARG A 57 -3.09 15.99 -13.35
CA ARG A 57 -2.80 17.38 -12.93
C ARG A 57 -2.54 18.34 -14.07
N ASP A 58 -2.10 17.81 -15.22
CA ASP A 58 -1.76 18.58 -16.41
C ASP A 58 -2.82 18.45 -17.54
N ALA A 59 -3.92 17.75 -17.26
CA ALA A 59 -5.05 17.55 -18.17
C ALA A 59 -4.65 16.91 -19.52
N ASN A 60 -3.66 16.01 -19.50
CA ASN A 60 -3.18 15.32 -20.70
C ASN A 60 -3.92 14.00 -21.01
N GLY A 61 -4.91 13.63 -20.19
CA GLY A 61 -5.69 12.41 -20.31
C GLY A 61 -4.98 11.14 -19.83
N LYS A 62 -3.88 11.29 -19.10
CA LYS A 62 -3.11 10.18 -18.54
C LYS A 62 -3.04 10.29 -17.02
N VAL A 63 -2.94 9.15 -16.38
CA VAL A 63 -2.71 9.08 -14.93
C VAL A 63 -1.36 9.70 -14.58
N ASP A 64 -1.32 10.45 -13.48
CA ASP A 64 -0.08 11.05 -13.00
C ASP A 64 0.91 10.01 -12.50
N VAL A 65 2.16 10.15 -12.95
CA VAL A 65 3.33 9.44 -12.41
C VAL A 65 4.31 10.50 -11.92
N ILE A 66 4.38 10.68 -10.61
CA ILE A 66 5.26 11.66 -9.98
C ILE A 66 6.67 11.07 -9.92
N PRO A 67 7.65 11.69 -10.57
CA PRO A 67 9.01 11.17 -10.64
C PRO A 67 9.73 11.34 -9.29
N VAL A 68 10.78 10.53 -9.08
CA VAL A 68 11.60 10.54 -7.85
C VAL A 68 12.04 11.95 -7.46
N ILE A 69 12.41 12.79 -8.42
CA ILE A 69 12.90 14.15 -8.17
C ILE A 69 11.84 15.07 -7.54
N GLU A 70 10.57 14.80 -7.74
CA GLU A 70 9.46 15.57 -7.16
C GLU A 70 8.98 15.02 -5.80
N MET A 71 9.32 13.76 -5.46
CA MET A 71 8.86 13.11 -4.23
C MET A 71 9.22 13.84 -2.93
N PRO A 72 10.38 14.54 -2.82
CA PRO A 72 10.72 15.27 -1.58
C PRO A 72 9.70 16.32 -1.15
N THR A 73 8.88 16.84 -2.06
CA THR A 73 7.88 17.87 -1.75
C THR A 73 6.46 17.47 -2.15
N TYR A 74 6.29 16.25 -2.68
CA TYR A 74 4.99 15.84 -3.19
C TYR A 74 4.06 15.38 -2.06
N THR A 75 2.86 15.89 -2.09
CA THR A 75 1.70 15.45 -1.31
C THR A 75 0.43 15.68 -2.11
N HIS A 76 -0.60 14.90 -1.83
CA HIS A 76 -1.95 15.07 -2.38
C HIS A 76 -2.97 14.81 -1.29
N SER A 77 -3.79 15.79 -0.94
CA SER A 77 -4.71 15.77 0.20
C SER A 77 -5.63 14.55 0.29
N ASP A 78 -5.93 13.92 -0.84
CA ASP A 78 -6.87 12.80 -0.91
C ASP A 78 -6.19 11.46 -1.18
N PHE A 79 -5.10 11.45 -1.97
CA PHE A 79 -4.58 10.21 -2.53
C PHE A 79 -3.19 9.83 -2.06
N PHE A 80 -2.40 10.80 -1.54
CA PHE A 80 -1.08 10.53 -0.99
C PHE A 80 -0.63 11.64 -0.02
N TYR A 81 -0.69 11.37 1.26
CA TYR A 81 -0.33 12.33 2.31
C TYR A 81 0.11 11.60 3.58
N THR A 82 0.56 12.34 4.61
CA THR A 82 0.73 11.80 5.95
C THR A 82 -0.41 12.23 6.87
N ASN A 83 -0.85 11.31 7.74
CA ASN A 83 -1.82 11.59 8.79
C ASN A 83 -1.14 12.26 10.00
N GLU A 84 -1.91 12.49 11.06
CA GLU A 84 -1.45 13.14 12.30
C GLU A 84 -0.36 12.34 13.04
N ASP A 85 -0.22 11.04 12.78
CA ASP A 85 0.83 10.17 13.32
C ASP A 85 2.10 10.16 12.45
N GLY A 86 2.12 10.90 11.33
CA GLY A 86 3.21 10.88 10.36
C GLY A 86 3.23 9.64 9.46
N HIS A 87 2.15 8.87 9.40
CA HIS A 87 2.06 7.67 8.57
C HIS A 87 1.57 7.99 7.16
N MET A 88 2.13 7.34 6.13
CA MET A 88 1.72 7.52 4.74
C MET A 88 0.33 6.93 4.47
N VAL A 89 -0.58 7.75 3.98
CA VAL A 89 -1.92 7.35 3.54
C VAL A 89 -1.97 7.30 2.02
N PHE A 90 -2.50 6.21 1.50
CA PHE A 90 -2.75 5.99 0.08
C PHE A 90 -4.23 5.70 -0.12
N ALA A 91 -4.87 6.40 -1.06
CA ALA A 91 -6.26 6.12 -1.43
C ALA A 91 -6.43 6.07 -2.95
N ALA A 92 -7.34 5.20 -3.42
CA ALA A 92 -7.64 5.02 -4.84
C ALA A 92 -9.15 4.78 -5.03
N PRO A 93 -9.87 5.68 -5.75
CA PRO A 93 -11.30 5.52 -6.01
C PRO A 93 -11.54 4.36 -6.99
N ASN A 94 -12.78 3.86 -7.05
CA ASN A 94 -13.15 2.83 -8.03
C ASN A 94 -13.09 3.34 -9.48
N LYS A 95 -13.27 4.64 -9.69
CA LYS A 95 -13.29 5.27 -11.02
C LYS A 95 -12.32 6.46 -11.06
N ALA A 96 -11.28 6.33 -11.85
CA ALA A 96 -10.35 7.39 -12.22
C ALA A 96 -9.51 6.93 -13.42
N LEU A 97 -8.55 7.74 -13.85
CA LEU A 97 -7.57 7.33 -14.84
C LEU A 97 -6.70 6.19 -14.35
N THR A 98 -6.29 5.35 -15.26
CA THR A 98 -5.44 4.18 -14.99
C THR A 98 -4.21 4.19 -15.88
N THR A 99 -3.18 3.43 -15.51
CA THR A 99 -2.03 3.21 -16.39
C THR A 99 -2.46 2.48 -17.67
N PRO A 100 -1.77 2.65 -18.80
CA PRO A 100 -2.21 2.14 -20.10
C PRO A 100 -2.53 0.64 -20.14
N ASN A 101 -1.84 -0.16 -19.35
CA ASN A 101 -1.99 -1.62 -19.31
C ASN A 101 -2.85 -2.11 -18.14
N SER A 102 -3.58 -1.22 -17.46
CA SER A 102 -4.42 -1.56 -16.32
C SER A 102 -5.84 -1.04 -16.52
N SER A 103 -6.81 -1.70 -15.91
CA SER A 103 -8.18 -1.22 -15.76
C SER A 103 -8.51 -0.81 -14.33
N ASN A 104 -7.52 -0.77 -13.44
CA ASN A 104 -7.68 -0.58 -12.02
C ASN A 104 -6.90 0.63 -11.54
N THR A 105 -7.51 1.43 -10.67
CA THR A 105 -6.91 2.64 -10.11
C THR A 105 -5.92 2.31 -9.01
N ARG A 106 -5.00 3.24 -8.76
CA ARG A 106 -3.99 3.08 -7.72
C ARG A 106 -3.48 4.40 -7.18
N SER A 107 -3.07 4.39 -5.94
CA SER A 107 -2.08 5.26 -5.36
C SER A 107 -0.95 4.36 -4.88
N GLU A 108 0.14 4.28 -5.63
CA GLU A 108 1.10 3.21 -5.46
C GLU A 108 2.51 3.63 -5.84
N LEU A 109 3.42 3.46 -4.89
CA LEU A 109 4.85 3.66 -5.05
C LEU A 109 5.46 2.53 -5.90
N ARG A 110 6.48 2.89 -6.70
CA ARG A 110 7.36 1.98 -7.41
C ARG A 110 8.80 2.28 -7.03
N TYR A 111 9.54 1.25 -6.64
CA TYR A 111 10.95 1.39 -6.31
C TYR A 111 11.79 1.60 -7.57
N MET A 112 12.70 2.56 -7.49
CA MET A 112 13.57 3.02 -8.55
C MET A 112 15.02 2.93 -8.06
N SER A 113 15.70 1.79 -8.28
CA SER A 113 17.08 1.60 -7.81
C SER A 113 18.03 2.70 -8.29
N ARG A 114 17.74 3.29 -9.46
CA ARG A 114 18.50 4.42 -10.03
C ARG A 114 18.29 5.75 -9.27
N GLY A 115 17.37 5.83 -8.32
CA GLY A 115 16.95 7.10 -7.71
C GLY A 115 16.47 8.11 -8.77
N SER A 116 16.96 9.34 -8.71
CA SER A 116 16.61 10.43 -9.62
C SER A 116 17.42 10.46 -10.92
N ASP A 117 18.38 9.52 -11.15
CA ASP A 117 19.16 9.48 -12.40
C ASP A 117 18.30 9.01 -13.58
N THR A 118 17.78 9.97 -14.35
CA THR A 118 16.95 9.69 -15.52
C THR A 118 17.72 9.19 -16.75
N LYS A 119 19.05 9.19 -16.74
CA LYS A 119 19.87 8.61 -17.81
C LYS A 119 19.69 7.09 -17.86
N ILE A 120 19.48 6.46 -16.73
CA ILE A 120 19.12 5.06 -16.63
C ILE A 120 17.60 4.94 -16.87
N LYS A 121 17.17 4.26 -17.91
CA LYS A 121 15.74 4.08 -18.25
C LYS A 121 15.04 3.26 -17.18
N THR A 122 13.75 3.49 -16.99
CA THR A 122 12.92 2.79 -16.00
C THR A 122 12.95 1.26 -16.15
N ALA A 123 13.02 0.75 -17.38
CA ALA A 123 13.06 -0.68 -17.67
C ALA A 123 14.50 -1.24 -17.79
N ALA A 124 15.53 -0.40 -17.61
CA ALA A 124 16.90 -0.88 -17.72
C ALA A 124 17.33 -1.73 -16.51
N PRO A 125 18.27 -2.69 -16.69
CA PRO A 125 18.83 -3.48 -15.60
C PRO A 125 19.29 -2.62 -14.42
N GLY A 126 20.05 -1.55 -14.65
CA GLY A 126 20.52 -0.64 -13.60
C GLY A 126 19.44 0.10 -12.79
N ASN A 127 18.16 -0.12 -13.08
CA ASN A 127 17.02 0.40 -12.29
C ASN A 127 16.21 -0.71 -11.60
N ASN A 128 16.56 -1.96 -11.77
CA ASN A 128 15.80 -3.10 -11.29
C ASN A 128 16.74 -4.12 -10.67
N PHE A 129 16.23 -5.10 -9.94
CA PHE A 129 17.04 -6.22 -9.45
C PHE A 129 16.80 -7.48 -10.29
N ALA A 130 17.79 -8.37 -10.32
CA ALA A 130 17.71 -9.67 -10.95
C ALA A 130 17.73 -10.80 -9.90
N LEU A 131 17.36 -11.99 -10.35
CA LEU A 131 17.70 -13.23 -9.66
C LEU A 131 19.18 -13.59 -9.92
N ARG A 132 19.78 -14.39 -9.05
CA ARG A 132 21.16 -14.84 -9.21
C ARG A 132 21.37 -15.61 -10.52
N SER A 133 20.40 -16.43 -10.87
CA SER A 133 20.43 -17.25 -12.09
C SER A 133 20.17 -16.47 -13.37
N HIS A 134 19.90 -15.16 -13.32
CA HIS A 134 19.78 -14.34 -14.53
C HIS A 134 21.13 -14.30 -15.26
N PRO A 135 21.19 -14.58 -16.58
CA PRO A 135 22.47 -14.63 -17.31
C PRO A 135 23.31 -13.35 -17.22
N ASP A 136 22.63 -12.19 -17.15
CA ASP A 136 23.27 -10.87 -17.08
C ASP A 136 23.09 -10.23 -15.68
N ALA A 137 22.98 -11.02 -14.61
CA ALA A 137 22.71 -10.54 -13.25
C ALA A 137 23.65 -9.40 -12.78
N GLY A 138 24.90 -9.40 -13.27
CA GLY A 138 25.89 -8.37 -12.97
C GLY A 138 25.62 -6.99 -13.57
N GLU A 139 24.70 -6.85 -14.52
CA GLU A 139 24.29 -5.57 -15.12
C GLU A 139 23.15 -4.89 -14.34
N PHE A 140 22.52 -5.61 -13.42
CA PHE A 140 21.41 -5.10 -12.63
C PHE A 140 21.90 -4.26 -11.46
N ALA A 141 21.01 -3.41 -10.94
CA ALA A 141 21.28 -2.59 -9.77
C ALA A 141 21.63 -3.44 -8.53
N SER A 142 21.04 -4.63 -8.44
CA SER A 142 21.35 -5.62 -7.40
C SER A 142 20.93 -7.03 -7.82
N VAL A 143 21.49 -8.04 -7.15
CA VAL A 143 20.99 -9.42 -7.16
C VAL A 143 20.13 -9.61 -5.92
N GLY A 144 18.82 -9.77 -6.15
CA GLY A 144 17.85 -9.74 -5.08
C GLY A 144 17.70 -8.36 -4.42
N HIS A 145 16.73 -8.26 -3.53
CA HIS A 145 16.44 -7.05 -2.72
C HIS A 145 15.48 -7.39 -1.58
N ARG A 146 15.35 -6.49 -0.60
CA ARG A 146 14.49 -6.70 0.57
C ARG A 146 13.58 -5.50 0.80
N MET A 147 12.28 -5.75 0.99
CA MET A 147 11.28 -4.75 1.37
C MET A 147 10.61 -5.14 2.70
N GLU A 148 10.52 -4.20 3.62
CA GLU A 148 9.78 -4.33 4.87
C GLU A 148 8.70 -3.26 4.92
N ALA A 149 7.49 -3.64 5.31
CA ALA A 149 6.42 -2.70 5.52
C ALA A 149 5.57 -3.07 6.74
N THR A 150 5.03 -2.04 7.40
CA THR A 150 3.94 -2.15 8.35
C THR A 150 2.80 -1.30 7.82
N VAL A 151 1.62 -1.91 7.67
CA VAL A 151 0.48 -1.31 6.99
C VAL A 151 -0.82 -1.74 7.65
N LYS A 152 -1.80 -0.87 7.66
CA LYS A 152 -3.20 -1.21 7.90
C LYS A 152 -4.02 -0.89 6.66
N VAL A 153 -4.95 -1.77 6.31
CA VAL A 153 -5.95 -1.46 5.28
C VAL A 153 -7.13 -0.80 5.99
N ASP A 154 -7.36 0.46 5.68
CA ASP A 154 -8.41 1.26 6.31
C ASP A 154 -9.76 1.03 5.64
N HIS A 155 -9.75 0.78 4.33
CA HIS A 155 -10.96 0.62 3.53
C HIS A 155 -10.70 -0.21 2.27
N VAL A 156 -11.70 -1.00 1.87
CA VAL A 156 -11.82 -1.61 0.54
C VAL A 156 -13.20 -1.28 -0.02
N ALA A 157 -13.33 -1.25 -1.35
CA ALA A 157 -14.60 -0.93 -2.01
C ALA A 157 -15.77 -1.76 -1.42
N ARG A 158 -16.87 -1.09 -1.10
CA ARG A 158 -18.07 -1.72 -0.49
C ARG A 158 -19.06 -2.20 -1.52
N ARG A 159 -18.95 -1.74 -2.77
CA ARG A 159 -19.88 -2.05 -3.85
C ARG A 159 -19.14 -2.64 -5.03
N ALA A 160 -19.70 -3.68 -5.64
CA ALA A 160 -19.21 -4.27 -6.87
C ALA A 160 -20.38 -4.58 -7.80
N GLY A 161 -20.24 -4.27 -9.09
CA GLY A 161 -21.23 -4.63 -10.11
C GLY A 161 -21.22 -6.13 -10.40
N ASN A 162 -20.05 -6.78 -10.21
CA ASN A 162 -19.88 -8.22 -10.37
C ASN A 162 -19.31 -8.81 -9.07
N PRO A 163 -20.14 -8.96 -8.01
CA PRO A 163 -19.66 -9.36 -6.68
C PRO A 163 -19.07 -10.77 -6.62
N ASP A 164 -19.44 -11.64 -7.56
CA ASP A 164 -18.94 -13.02 -7.64
C ASP A 164 -17.57 -13.13 -8.31
N ARG A 165 -17.08 -12.06 -8.94
CA ARG A 165 -15.71 -12.05 -9.48
C ARG A 165 -14.70 -12.04 -8.34
N PRO A 166 -13.67 -12.91 -8.37
CA PRO A 166 -12.73 -13.08 -7.28
C PRO A 166 -12.11 -11.77 -6.72
N PRO A 167 -11.71 -10.78 -7.54
CA PRO A 167 -11.11 -9.55 -7.04
C PRO A 167 -12.07 -8.54 -6.40
N ALA A 168 -13.39 -8.77 -6.45
CA ALA A 168 -14.33 -7.88 -5.76
C ALA A 168 -13.95 -7.71 -4.29
N TYR A 169 -14.08 -6.47 -3.78
CA TYR A 169 -13.84 -6.12 -2.37
C TYR A 169 -12.40 -6.34 -1.89
N SER A 170 -11.42 -6.22 -2.79
CA SER A 170 -10.01 -6.42 -2.44
C SER A 170 -9.10 -5.29 -2.95
N ALA A 171 -7.91 -5.22 -2.36
CA ALA A 171 -6.85 -4.33 -2.77
C ALA A 171 -5.49 -5.02 -2.60
N VAL A 172 -4.51 -4.64 -3.42
CA VAL A 172 -3.12 -5.04 -3.27
C VAL A 172 -2.39 -3.98 -2.46
N ILE A 173 -1.58 -4.41 -1.49
CA ILE A 173 -0.82 -3.54 -0.58
C ILE A 173 0.69 -3.67 -0.72
N GLY A 174 1.17 -4.60 -1.51
CA GLY A 174 2.59 -4.80 -1.81
C GLY A 174 2.77 -5.79 -2.94
N GLN A 175 3.81 -5.60 -3.76
CA GLN A 175 4.10 -6.51 -4.88
C GLN A 175 5.60 -6.53 -5.22
N ILE A 176 6.01 -7.64 -5.84
CA ILE A 176 7.10 -7.63 -6.81
C ILE A 176 6.44 -7.67 -8.19
N HIS A 177 6.77 -6.71 -9.01
CA HIS A 177 6.40 -6.71 -10.43
C HIS A 177 7.64 -6.97 -11.25
N ALA A 178 7.49 -7.67 -12.37
CA ALA A 178 8.59 -7.89 -13.28
C ALA A 178 8.41 -7.11 -14.58
N ILE A 179 9.52 -6.91 -15.28
CA ILE A 179 9.57 -6.39 -16.64
C ILE A 179 10.23 -7.46 -17.48
N LYS A 180 9.61 -7.80 -18.60
CA LYS A 180 10.25 -8.65 -19.60
C LYS A 180 11.56 -8.00 -20.01
N ASP A 181 12.67 -8.63 -19.64
CA ASP A 181 13.97 -8.22 -20.16
C ASP A 181 14.13 -8.69 -21.62
N LYS A 182 14.86 -7.94 -22.41
CA LYS A 182 15.15 -8.36 -23.77
C LYS A 182 16.22 -9.44 -23.70
N PRO A 183 15.93 -10.66 -24.18
CA PRO A 183 16.89 -11.75 -24.11
C PRO A 183 18.17 -11.38 -24.86
N GLN A 184 19.27 -11.28 -24.16
CA GLN A 184 20.58 -11.21 -24.80
C GLN A 184 21.10 -12.62 -25.18
N THR A 185 20.68 -13.64 -24.45
CA THR A 185 21.16 -15.02 -24.61
C THR A 185 20.06 -16.07 -24.41
N GLY A 186 18.84 -15.84 -24.91
CA GLY A 186 17.76 -16.83 -24.81
C GLY A 186 16.98 -16.80 -23.48
N ALA A 187 17.16 -15.77 -22.66
CA ALA A 187 16.32 -15.51 -21.51
C ALA A 187 14.88 -15.20 -21.96
N PHE A 188 13.91 -15.72 -21.23
CA PHE A 188 12.50 -15.65 -21.58
C PHE A 188 11.74 -15.18 -20.35
N GLY A 189 11.78 -13.91 -20.10
CA GLY A 189 10.89 -13.25 -19.17
C GLY A 189 9.56 -12.91 -19.84
N TYR A 190 8.49 -12.92 -19.07
CA TYR A 190 7.17 -12.50 -19.54
C TYR A 190 6.67 -11.23 -18.86
N GLY A 191 7.34 -10.77 -17.79
CA GLY A 191 7.01 -9.54 -17.09
C GLY A 191 5.75 -9.64 -16.24
N ASN A 192 5.49 -10.81 -15.69
CA ASN A 192 4.37 -11.05 -14.79
C ASN A 192 4.68 -10.61 -13.34
N GLU A 193 3.85 -10.92 -12.37
CA GLU A 193 4.01 -10.51 -10.98
C GLU A 193 4.28 -11.71 -10.07
N PRO A 194 5.56 -11.97 -9.68
CA PRO A 194 5.86 -13.09 -8.79
C PRO A 194 5.27 -12.93 -7.39
N LEU A 195 4.83 -11.73 -7.04
CA LEU A 195 4.19 -11.47 -5.75
C LEU A 195 3.15 -10.36 -5.85
N LYS A 196 1.94 -10.65 -5.38
CA LYS A 196 0.93 -9.66 -4.98
C LYS A 196 0.40 -10.00 -3.60
N ILE A 197 0.44 -9.07 -2.66
CA ILE A 197 -0.10 -9.21 -1.31
C ILE A 197 -1.47 -8.54 -1.29
N TYR A 198 -2.50 -9.32 -0.99
CA TYR A 198 -3.89 -8.88 -1.00
C TYR A 198 -4.48 -8.75 0.40
N PHE A 199 -5.35 -7.76 0.55
CA PHE A 199 -6.36 -7.73 1.57
C PHE A 199 -7.74 -7.78 0.91
N LYS A 200 -8.62 -8.67 1.37
CA LYS A 200 -9.99 -8.84 0.84
C LYS A 200 -11.00 -8.92 1.97
N LYS A 201 -12.06 -8.10 1.90
CA LYS A 201 -13.13 -8.11 2.90
C LYS A 201 -14.48 -7.84 2.24
N TYR A 202 -15.40 -8.78 2.33
CA TYR A 202 -16.78 -8.56 1.89
C TYR A 202 -17.50 -7.56 2.81
N PRO A 203 -18.48 -6.79 2.28
CA PRO A 203 -19.15 -5.73 3.04
C PRO A 203 -19.84 -6.19 4.32
N ASN A 204 -20.36 -7.43 4.32
CA ASN A 204 -21.08 -8.05 5.43
C ASN A 204 -20.21 -8.90 6.37
N HIS A 205 -18.90 -8.93 6.18
CA HIS A 205 -17.98 -9.65 7.05
C HIS A 205 -17.42 -8.73 8.14
N ASP A 206 -17.15 -9.26 9.32
CA ASP A 206 -16.48 -8.53 10.40
C ASP A 206 -14.98 -8.40 10.14
N THR A 207 -14.38 -9.45 9.58
CA THR A 207 -12.94 -9.50 9.26
C THR A 207 -12.68 -9.67 7.77
N GLY A 208 -11.48 -9.37 7.36
CA GLY A 208 -10.96 -9.62 6.03
C GLY A 208 -9.89 -10.70 6.03
N SER A 209 -9.50 -11.11 4.85
CA SER A 209 -8.44 -12.09 4.60
C SER A 209 -7.19 -11.42 4.05
N VAL A 210 -6.02 -11.85 4.51
CA VAL A 210 -4.72 -11.54 3.93
C VAL A 210 -4.19 -12.81 3.27
N PHE A 211 -3.80 -12.69 2.03
CA PHE A 211 -3.20 -13.76 1.26
C PHE A 211 -2.27 -13.17 0.20
N TRP A 212 -1.40 -13.97 -0.36
CA TRP A 212 -0.54 -13.55 -1.46
C TRP A 212 -0.71 -14.47 -2.66
N ASN A 213 -0.51 -13.92 -3.85
CA ASN A 213 -0.52 -14.65 -5.10
C ASN A 213 0.87 -14.70 -5.71
N TYR A 214 1.17 -15.85 -6.30
CA TYR A 214 2.22 -16.05 -7.28
C TYR A 214 1.56 -16.20 -8.65
N GLU A 215 1.89 -15.34 -9.60
CA GLU A 215 1.44 -15.46 -10.99
C GLU A 215 2.42 -16.34 -11.75
N ARG A 216 1.94 -17.38 -12.44
CA ARG A 216 2.77 -18.21 -13.31
C ARG A 216 3.42 -17.35 -14.37
N ASN A 217 4.74 -17.53 -14.58
CA ASN A 217 5.49 -16.68 -15.51
C ASN A 217 5.36 -17.18 -16.96
N LEU A 218 4.24 -16.90 -17.57
CA LEU A 218 3.86 -17.36 -18.91
C LEU A 218 3.49 -16.19 -19.81
N ALA A 219 3.45 -16.46 -21.10
CA ALA A 219 3.01 -15.50 -22.11
C ALA A 219 1.56 -15.06 -21.84
N LYS A 220 1.24 -13.81 -22.20
CA LYS A 220 -0.07 -13.19 -21.94
C LYS A 220 -1.25 -14.04 -22.45
N GLU A 221 -1.05 -14.72 -23.57
CA GLU A 221 -2.11 -15.50 -24.22
C GLU A 221 -2.15 -16.98 -23.77
N ASP A 222 -1.24 -17.39 -22.88
CA ASP A 222 -1.21 -18.76 -22.37
C ASP A 222 -2.37 -18.96 -21.38
N PRO A 223 -3.23 -19.99 -21.60
CA PRO A 223 -4.37 -20.27 -20.73
C PRO A 223 -3.96 -20.71 -19.31
N ASN A 224 -2.72 -21.15 -19.13
CA ASN A 224 -2.17 -21.52 -17.81
C ASN A 224 -1.61 -20.32 -17.06
N ARG A 225 -1.52 -19.12 -17.67
CA ARG A 225 -1.11 -17.89 -17.00
C ARG A 225 -2.19 -17.49 -15.99
N THR A 226 -2.13 -18.07 -14.83
CA THR A 226 -3.05 -17.87 -13.71
C THR A 226 -2.29 -17.76 -12.40
N ASP A 227 -2.94 -17.20 -11.39
CA ASP A 227 -2.38 -17.02 -10.07
C ASP A 227 -2.58 -18.27 -9.20
N ILE A 228 -1.58 -18.59 -8.37
CA ILE A 228 -1.69 -19.49 -7.24
C ILE A 228 -1.81 -18.64 -5.98
N ALA A 229 -2.86 -18.84 -5.18
CA ALA A 229 -3.13 -18.06 -3.98
C ALA A 229 -2.79 -18.83 -2.71
N TYR A 230 -1.99 -18.21 -1.83
CA TYR A 230 -1.54 -18.77 -0.56
C TYR A 230 -2.12 -17.97 0.62
N PRO A 231 -2.92 -18.59 1.51
CA PRO A 231 -3.52 -17.88 2.63
C PRO A 231 -2.49 -17.54 3.70
N VAL A 232 -2.52 -16.29 4.17
CA VAL A 232 -1.76 -15.83 5.35
C VAL A 232 -2.68 -15.88 6.58
N TRP A 233 -3.75 -15.10 6.58
CA TRP A 233 -4.81 -15.14 7.60
C TRP A 233 -6.17 -15.07 6.91
N GLY A 234 -7.06 -15.99 7.25
CA GLY A 234 -8.37 -16.12 6.64
C GLY A 234 -8.34 -16.95 5.34
N ASN A 235 -9.06 -16.49 4.34
CA ASN A 235 -9.36 -17.21 3.11
C ASN A 235 -8.56 -16.69 1.90
N THR A 236 -8.66 -17.38 0.77
CA THR A 236 -8.23 -16.91 -0.56
C THR A 236 -9.44 -16.59 -1.44
N TRP A 237 -9.25 -16.56 -2.76
CA TRP A 237 -10.30 -16.22 -3.74
C TRP A 237 -11.52 -17.16 -3.73
N THR A 238 -11.30 -18.44 -3.46
CA THR A 238 -12.28 -19.51 -3.68
C THR A 238 -13.24 -19.71 -2.51
N ASN A 239 -12.97 -19.08 -1.37
CA ASN A 239 -13.83 -19.19 -0.19
C ASN A 239 -14.45 -17.83 0.17
N PRO A 240 -15.74 -17.60 -0.13
CA PRO A 240 -16.44 -16.36 0.17
C PRO A 240 -16.98 -16.27 1.61
N ALA A 241 -16.78 -17.29 2.45
CA ALA A 241 -17.25 -17.27 3.83
C ALA A 241 -16.54 -16.20 4.65
N ASP A 242 -17.19 -15.69 5.71
CA ASP A 242 -16.52 -14.81 6.67
C ASP A 242 -15.37 -15.58 7.35
N PRO A 243 -14.13 -15.09 7.27
CA PRO A 243 -13.02 -15.74 7.92
C PRO A 243 -13.09 -15.70 9.46
N GLY A 244 -13.94 -14.84 10.04
CA GLY A 244 -14.11 -14.71 11.48
C GLY A 244 -12.79 -14.52 12.20
N SER A 245 -12.56 -15.32 13.25
CA SER A 245 -11.32 -15.24 14.04
C SER A 245 -10.06 -15.66 13.26
N ALA A 246 -10.15 -16.27 12.08
CA ALA A 246 -8.99 -16.58 11.24
C ALA A 246 -8.50 -15.37 10.45
N GLY A 247 -9.38 -14.40 10.16
CA GLY A 247 -9.06 -13.15 9.46
C GLY A 247 -8.56 -12.03 10.38
N ILE A 248 -8.38 -10.84 9.82
CA ILE A 248 -8.07 -9.60 10.56
C ILE A 248 -9.06 -8.49 10.17
N PRO A 249 -9.47 -7.59 11.09
CA PRO A 249 -10.35 -6.49 10.75
C PRO A 249 -9.65 -5.39 9.93
N LEU A 250 -10.44 -4.53 9.28
CA LEU A 250 -9.94 -3.26 8.76
C LEU A 250 -9.32 -2.44 9.91
N GLY A 251 -8.27 -1.69 9.60
CA GLY A 251 -7.57 -0.85 10.59
C GLY A 251 -6.58 -1.61 11.49
N GLN A 252 -6.53 -2.94 11.44
CA GLN A 252 -5.50 -3.69 12.16
C GLN A 252 -4.19 -3.64 11.37
N GLU A 253 -3.11 -3.25 12.05
CA GLU A 253 -1.78 -3.28 11.46
C GLU A 253 -1.31 -4.71 11.21
N LEU A 254 -0.69 -4.90 10.07
CA LEU A 254 0.08 -6.07 9.71
C LEU A 254 1.46 -5.64 9.21
N SER A 255 2.45 -6.44 9.46
CA SER A 255 3.78 -6.26 8.87
C SER A 255 4.07 -7.38 7.90
N TYR A 256 4.77 -7.03 6.82
CA TYR A 256 5.31 -8.03 5.91
C TYR A 256 6.78 -7.73 5.57
N VAL A 257 7.51 -8.81 5.36
CA VAL A 257 8.87 -8.80 4.83
C VAL A 257 8.88 -9.59 3.54
N VAL A 258 9.43 -9.00 2.49
CA VAL A 258 9.70 -9.64 1.22
C VAL A 258 11.19 -9.60 0.99
N ASN A 259 11.87 -10.72 1.06
CA ASN A 259 13.32 -10.83 0.89
C ASN A 259 13.64 -11.80 -0.25
N VAL A 260 14.09 -11.26 -1.38
CA VAL A 260 14.61 -12.06 -2.48
C VAL A 260 16.12 -12.13 -2.31
N TYR A 261 16.60 -13.29 -1.87
CA TYR A 261 18.04 -13.56 -1.72
C TYR A 261 18.46 -14.66 -2.67
N GLU A 262 19.47 -14.39 -3.48
CA GLU A 262 19.84 -15.23 -4.61
C GLU A 262 18.63 -15.43 -5.55
N ASP A 263 18.08 -16.62 -5.64
CA ASP A 263 16.91 -16.96 -6.46
C ASP A 263 15.65 -17.18 -5.64
N VAL A 264 15.74 -17.10 -4.30
CA VAL A 264 14.65 -17.49 -3.41
C VAL A 264 13.96 -16.26 -2.81
N MET A 265 12.66 -16.19 -3.00
CA MET A 265 11.81 -15.24 -2.30
C MET A 265 11.35 -15.84 -0.97
N HIS A 266 11.70 -15.16 0.13
CA HIS A 266 11.22 -15.43 1.47
C HIS A 266 10.20 -14.37 1.87
N LEU A 267 9.06 -14.80 2.38
CA LEU A 267 8.00 -13.94 2.89
C LEU A 267 7.78 -14.21 4.38
N GLU A 268 7.62 -13.13 5.13
CA GLU A 268 7.18 -13.19 6.53
C GLU A 268 6.03 -12.22 6.73
N PHE A 269 5.00 -12.67 7.44
CA PHE A 269 3.83 -11.86 7.80
C PHE A 269 3.59 -11.95 9.29
N SER A 270 3.41 -10.81 9.94
CA SER A 270 3.10 -10.71 11.36
C SER A 270 2.00 -9.70 11.64
N THR A 271 1.17 -9.96 12.64
CA THR A 271 0.15 -9.04 13.17
C THR A 271 -0.18 -9.42 14.60
N ALA A 272 -0.69 -8.48 15.37
CA ALA A 272 -1.08 -8.71 16.76
C ALA A 272 -2.17 -9.80 16.86
N GLY A 273 -2.01 -10.73 17.82
CA GLY A 273 -3.00 -11.78 18.09
C GLY A 273 -3.05 -12.91 17.06
N LYS A 274 -2.09 -12.98 16.13
CA LYS A 274 -1.98 -14.06 15.15
C LYS A 274 -0.59 -14.68 15.15
N PRO A 275 -0.47 -15.96 14.79
CA PRO A 275 0.85 -16.55 14.56
C PRO A 275 1.51 -15.90 13.35
N THR A 276 2.81 -15.65 13.44
CA THR A 276 3.64 -15.28 12.30
C THR A 276 3.57 -16.37 11.23
N LYS A 277 3.45 -15.96 9.97
CA LYS A 277 3.42 -16.84 8.81
C LYS A 277 4.63 -16.59 7.93
N THR A 278 5.29 -17.65 7.52
CA THR A 278 6.43 -17.59 6.62
C THR A 278 6.19 -18.46 5.40
N PHE A 279 6.70 -18.02 4.27
CA PHE A 279 6.66 -18.76 3.01
C PHE A 279 8.02 -18.65 2.34
N LYS A 280 8.30 -19.61 1.48
CA LYS A 280 9.47 -19.54 0.62
C LYS A 280 9.13 -20.16 -0.73
N ILE A 281 9.63 -19.55 -1.81
CA ILE A 281 9.52 -20.06 -3.17
C ILE A 281 10.80 -19.74 -3.93
N ASN A 282 11.32 -20.70 -4.68
CA ASN A 282 12.39 -20.47 -5.60
C ASN A 282 11.82 -19.84 -6.88
N LEU A 283 12.25 -18.64 -7.23
CA LEU A 283 11.78 -17.93 -8.42
C LEU A 283 12.51 -18.37 -9.71
N ALA A 284 13.48 -19.27 -9.62
CA ALA A 284 14.27 -19.77 -10.76
C ALA A 284 13.85 -21.17 -11.22
N ASP A 285 12.75 -21.69 -10.70
CA ASP A 285 12.17 -22.96 -11.13
C ASP A 285 10.64 -22.90 -11.11
N ASN A 286 9.98 -24.04 -11.31
CA ASN A 286 8.53 -24.17 -11.26
C ASN A 286 8.06 -25.00 -10.05
N VAL A 287 8.76 -24.94 -8.92
CA VAL A 287 8.32 -25.53 -7.66
C VAL A 287 7.54 -24.48 -6.86
N ASP A 288 6.30 -24.78 -6.55
CA ASP A 288 5.43 -23.85 -5.83
C ASP A 288 5.83 -23.69 -4.35
N ALA A 289 5.18 -22.76 -3.62
CA ALA A 289 5.50 -22.52 -2.23
C ALA A 289 5.10 -23.65 -1.26
N ASN A 290 4.40 -24.69 -1.73
CA ASN A 290 4.14 -25.92 -0.98
C ASN A 290 5.23 -26.99 -1.20
N GLY A 291 6.12 -26.77 -2.17
CA GLY A 291 7.16 -27.70 -2.57
C GLY A 291 6.76 -28.67 -3.68
N ASP A 292 5.64 -28.42 -4.34
CA ASP A 292 5.15 -29.24 -5.44
C ASP A 292 5.56 -28.68 -6.79
N VAL A 293 5.95 -29.56 -7.75
CA VAL A 293 6.27 -29.15 -9.11
C VAL A 293 5.00 -28.73 -9.83
N ASP A 294 4.92 -27.49 -10.26
CA ASP A 294 3.83 -26.98 -11.10
C ASP A 294 4.16 -27.14 -12.58
N ALA A 295 3.73 -28.24 -13.18
CA ALA A 295 3.96 -28.54 -14.60
C ALA A 295 3.30 -27.52 -15.56
N LYS A 296 2.46 -26.61 -15.08
CA LYS A 296 1.84 -25.55 -15.87
C LYS A 296 2.67 -24.27 -15.90
N ASP A 297 3.60 -24.10 -14.98
CA ASP A 297 4.45 -22.92 -14.92
C ASP A 297 5.69 -23.05 -15.80
N ASN A 298 6.36 -21.91 -16.00
CA ASN A 298 7.65 -21.83 -16.68
C ASN A 298 8.72 -22.61 -15.88
N PRO A 299 9.40 -23.62 -16.46
CA PRO A 299 10.43 -24.37 -15.75
C PRO A 299 11.62 -23.55 -15.24
N LEU A 300 11.82 -22.35 -15.75
CA LEU A 300 12.83 -21.38 -15.31
C LEU A 300 12.21 -20.20 -14.54
N GLY A 301 10.96 -20.31 -14.15
CA GLY A 301 10.28 -19.32 -13.35
C GLY A 301 10.48 -17.89 -13.89
N TYR A 302 11.04 -17.03 -13.06
CA TYR A 302 11.28 -15.60 -13.32
C TYR A 302 12.73 -15.24 -13.64
N VAL A 303 13.58 -16.21 -13.97
CA VAL A 303 15.01 -15.99 -14.25
C VAL A 303 15.26 -14.91 -15.30
N GLY A 304 14.44 -14.84 -16.35
CA GLY A 304 14.64 -13.92 -17.47
C GLY A 304 14.01 -12.53 -17.29
N ASP A 305 13.60 -12.15 -16.08
CA ASP A 305 12.90 -10.90 -15.82
C ASP A 305 13.71 -9.92 -14.98
N ALA A 306 13.41 -8.62 -15.14
CA ALA A 306 13.87 -7.52 -14.32
C ALA A 306 12.80 -7.18 -13.26
N HIS A 307 13.16 -7.19 -11.98
CA HIS A 307 12.21 -7.10 -10.87
C HIS A 307 12.26 -5.76 -10.14
N TYR A 308 11.13 -5.33 -9.56
CA TYR A 308 11.06 -4.16 -8.70
C TYR A 308 9.91 -4.25 -7.70
N PHE A 309 10.06 -3.60 -6.55
CA PHE A 309 9.01 -3.51 -5.55
C PHE A 309 8.00 -2.43 -5.85
N LYS A 310 6.78 -2.65 -5.35
CA LYS A 310 5.71 -1.67 -5.27
C LYS A 310 5.03 -1.77 -3.91
N ALA A 311 4.59 -0.61 -3.37
CA ALA A 311 3.87 -0.49 -2.11
C ALA A 311 2.86 0.65 -2.19
N GLY A 312 1.73 0.53 -1.50
CA GLY A 312 0.65 1.52 -1.51
C GLY A 312 -0.70 0.84 -1.57
N ILE A 313 -1.63 1.40 -2.32
CA ILE A 313 -2.95 0.80 -2.55
C ILE A 313 -3.24 0.65 -4.05
N TYR A 314 -3.43 -0.58 -4.50
CA TYR A 314 -3.87 -0.89 -5.84
C TYR A 314 -5.28 -1.50 -5.76
N ASN A 315 -6.29 -0.68 -6.04
CA ASN A 315 -7.69 -1.06 -5.96
C ASN A 315 -8.00 -2.14 -6.99
N GLN A 316 -8.66 -3.22 -6.58
CA GLN A 316 -8.96 -4.32 -7.47
C GLN A 316 -10.33 -4.20 -8.16
N CYS A 317 -10.97 -3.04 -8.04
CA CYS A 317 -12.11 -2.63 -8.81
C CYS A 317 -11.69 -2.18 -10.22
N SER A 318 -12.27 -2.80 -11.25
CA SER A 318 -12.06 -2.38 -12.64
C SER A 318 -12.87 -1.12 -12.97
N THR A 319 -12.25 -0.18 -13.65
CA THR A 319 -12.94 0.96 -14.27
C THR A 319 -13.78 0.54 -15.48
N LYS A 320 -13.57 -0.67 -16.00
CA LYS A 320 -14.22 -1.24 -17.19
C LYS A 320 -15.05 -2.47 -16.80
N ASP A 321 -16.18 -2.62 -17.45
CA ASP A 321 -16.95 -3.87 -17.45
C ASP A 321 -16.97 -4.43 -18.88
N ALA A 322 -16.21 -5.48 -19.11
CA ALA A 322 -16.12 -6.11 -20.41
C ALA A 322 -16.00 -7.63 -20.27
N PRO A 323 -16.46 -8.40 -21.25
CA PRO A 323 -16.24 -9.84 -21.31
C PRO A 323 -14.75 -10.19 -21.20
N GLY A 324 -14.42 -11.23 -20.44
CA GLY A 324 -13.05 -11.73 -20.27
C GLY A 324 -12.19 -10.93 -19.28
N ILE A 325 -12.66 -9.82 -18.73
CA ILE A 325 -11.97 -9.13 -17.63
C ILE A 325 -12.17 -9.91 -16.34
N TRP A 326 -11.08 -10.33 -15.72
CA TRP A 326 -11.09 -11.04 -14.45
C TRP A 326 -11.56 -10.18 -13.28
N TYR A 327 -11.27 -8.87 -13.33
CA TYR A 327 -11.60 -7.91 -12.27
C TYR A 327 -13.10 -7.62 -12.21
N ALA A 328 -13.61 -7.39 -10.99
CA ALA A 328 -14.96 -6.90 -10.81
C ALA A 328 -15.08 -5.44 -11.28
N ALA A 329 -16.07 -5.15 -12.13
CA ALA A 329 -16.48 -3.78 -12.35
C ALA A 329 -17.12 -3.24 -11.08
N CYS A 330 -16.73 -2.03 -10.63
CA CYS A 330 -17.28 -1.46 -9.43
C CYS A 330 -17.98 -0.13 -9.76
N PRO A 331 -19.04 0.24 -9.02
CA PRO A 331 -19.62 1.56 -9.08
C PRO A 331 -18.59 2.64 -8.75
N GLY A 332 -18.84 3.83 -9.25
CA GLY A 332 -18.06 5.04 -9.00
C GLY A 332 -18.51 6.12 -9.98
N THR A 333 -18.40 7.37 -9.55
CA THR A 333 -18.77 8.54 -10.33
C THR A 333 -17.58 9.23 -10.99
N GLY A 334 -16.37 8.98 -10.49
CA GLY A 334 -15.15 9.71 -10.83
C GLY A 334 -15.03 11.06 -10.09
N VAL A 335 -15.97 11.37 -9.19
CA VAL A 335 -15.92 12.52 -8.28
C VAL A 335 -15.58 12.00 -6.89
N TRP A 336 -14.38 12.37 -6.40
CA TRP A 336 -13.81 11.80 -5.18
C TRP A 336 -14.72 11.90 -3.96
N GLU A 337 -15.27 13.07 -3.68
CA GLU A 337 -16.13 13.29 -2.51
C GLU A 337 -17.38 12.39 -2.54
N THR A 338 -17.95 12.20 -3.72
CA THR A 338 -19.12 11.32 -3.90
C THR A 338 -18.71 9.86 -3.76
N ASP A 339 -17.61 9.45 -4.37
CA ASP A 339 -17.13 8.07 -4.34
C ASP A 339 -16.68 7.69 -2.91
N LYS A 340 -16.04 8.61 -2.20
CA LYS A 340 -15.66 8.46 -0.80
C LYS A 340 -16.89 8.28 0.11
N ALA A 341 -17.89 9.13 -0.04
CA ALA A 341 -19.14 9.03 0.72
C ALA A 341 -19.88 7.71 0.47
N ASN A 342 -19.80 7.17 -0.74
CA ASN A 342 -20.42 5.90 -1.11
C ASN A 342 -19.59 4.67 -0.68
N GLY A 343 -18.34 4.85 -0.26
CA GLY A 343 -17.39 3.77 0.02
C GLY A 343 -16.85 3.10 -1.25
N ASP A 344 -16.76 3.82 -2.36
CA ASP A 344 -16.31 3.36 -3.66
C ASP A 344 -14.81 3.63 -3.87
N TYR A 345 -13.99 3.18 -2.92
CA TYR A 345 -12.54 3.37 -2.93
C TYR A 345 -11.83 2.29 -2.11
N ALA A 346 -10.51 2.26 -2.22
CA ALA A 346 -9.65 1.52 -1.32
C ALA A 346 -8.65 2.49 -0.66
N GLN A 347 -8.27 2.23 0.60
CA GLN A 347 -7.32 3.04 1.36
C GLN A 347 -6.45 2.16 2.26
N ALA A 348 -5.17 2.50 2.35
CA ALA A 348 -4.23 1.89 3.29
C ALA A 348 -3.32 2.96 3.89
N THR A 349 -2.90 2.73 5.13
CA THR A 349 -1.97 3.58 5.87
C THR A 349 -0.72 2.79 6.25
N PHE A 350 0.44 3.29 5.83
CA PHE A 350 1.74 2.67 6.11
C PHE A 350 2.43 3.42 7.24
N SER A 351 2.74 2.72 8.33
CA SER A 351 3.56 3.23 9.44
C SER A 351 5.05 2.93 9.24
N ARG A 352 5.39 1.99 8.34
CA ARG A 352 6.77 1.65 7.96
C ARG A 352 6.83 1.23 6.50
N LEU A 353 7.85 1.69 5.79
CA LEU A 353 8.26 1.20 4.47
C LEU A 353 9.75 1.39 4.30
N VAL A 354 10.50 0.31 4.13
CA VAL A 354 11.96 0.33 4.00
C VAL A 354 12.38 -0.68 2.94
N VAL A 355 13.31 -0.29 2.07
CA VAL A 355 13.96 -1.17 1.12
C VAL A 355 15.45 -1.19 1.41
N THR A 356 16.04 -2.38 1.46
CA THR A 356 17.46 -2.62 1.76
C THR A 356 18.01 -3.72 0.88
N ASP A 357 19.30 -3.95 0.95
CA ASP A 357 19.92 -5.12 0.32
C ASP A 357 19.29 -6.42 0.85
N ALA A 358 19.25 -7.42 -0.01
CA ALA A 358 18.83 -8.77 0.34
C ALA A 358 19.69 -9.35 1.48
N LYS A 359 19.06 -10.13 2.35
CA LYS A 359 19.74 -10.77 3.49
C LYS A 359 19.74 -12.27 3.34
N PRO A 360 20.87 -12.96 3.67
CA PRO A 360 20.89 -14.41 3.82
C PRO A 360 19.81 -14.85 4.82
N MET A 361 19.18 -16.01 4.55
CA MET A 361 18.14 -16.59 5.39
C MET A 361 18.57 -17.96 5.90
#